data_9a10036c828c8b2f1a056500ae4eaa0d
#
_entry.id   9a10036c828c8b2f1a056500ae4eaa0d
#
_cell.length_a   1.000
_cell.length_b   1.000
_cell.length_c   1.000
_cell.angle_alpha   90.00
_cell.angle_beta   90.00
_cell.angle_gamma   90.00
#
_symmetry.space_group_name_H-M   'P 1'
#
loop_
_entity.id
_entity.type
_entity.pdbx_description
1 polymer ?
#
loop_
_entity_poly.entity_id
_entity_poly.type
_entity_poly.pdbx_seq_one_letter_code
_entity_poly.pdbx_strand_id
1 'polypeptide(L)'
;MIVIGTKCQLHQPVTQELTAAAVGSGALPVFGTPFMCALMENAAMTCLQSFLEEGLGSVGTRLEVSHDAPTPVGMEVWAEA
;
A
#
# COMPACT_ATOMS: atom_id res chain seq x y z
N MET A 1 13.11 -17.67 9.50
CA MET A 1 14.00 -16.51 9.80
C MET A 1 13.79 -15.43 8.77
N ILE A 2 13.61 -14.21 9.24
CA ILE A 2 13.44 -13.05 8.36
C ILE A 2 14.81 -12.59 7.86
N VAL A 3 14.93 -12.41 6.55
CA VAL A 3 16.20 -12.01 5.92
C VAL A 3 16.16 -10.50 5.62
N ILE A 4 17.09 -9.76 6.21
CA ILE A 4 17.22 -8.31 5.96
C ILE A 4 17.61 -8.10 4.49
N GLY A 5 16.95 -7.14 3.83
CA GLY A 5 17.17 -6.85 2.42
C GLY A 5 16.16 -7.51 1.49
N THR A 6 15.27 -8.37 2.02
CA THR A 6 14.19 -8.95 1.23
C THR A 6 13.24 -7.86 0.75
N LYS A 7 12.86 -7.93 -0.52
CA LYS A 7 11.96 -6.95 -1.15
C LYS A 7 10.78 -7.64 -1.79
N CYS A 8 9.62 -7.00 -1.67
CA CYS A 8 8.41 -7.40 -2.39
C CYS A 8 7.81 -6.16 -3.02
N GLN A 9 7.29 -6.31 -4.23
CA GLN A 9 6.64 -5.23 -4.95
C GLN A 9 5.23 -5.64 -5.34
N LEU A 10 4.28 -4.76 -5.08
CA LEU A 10 2.90 -4.90 -5.54
C LEU A 10 2.56 -3.70 -6.41
N HIS A 11 1.59 -3.85 -7.29
CA HIS A 11 1.11 -2.74 -8.11
C HIS A 11 -0.42 -2.70 -8.07
N GLN A 12 -0.95 -1.51 -8.35
CA GLN A 12 -2.38 -1.25 -8.31
C GLN A 12 -2.74 -0.26 -9.40
N PRO A 13 -3.65 -0.60 -10.33
CA PRO A 13 -4.25 0.40 -11.21
C PRO A 13 -5.09 1.38 -10.38
N VAL A 14 -4.97 2.66 -10.66
CA VAL A 14 -5.78 3.66 -9.99
C VAL A 14 -7.15 3.73 -10.66
N THR A 15 -8.16 3.24 -9.96
CA THR A 15 -9.54 3.23 -10.42
C THR A 15 -10.34 4.32 -9.69
N GLN A 16 -11.57 4.58 -10.17
CA GLN A 16 -12.44 5.58 -9.58
C GLN A 16 -12.70 5.33 -8.09
N GLU A 17 -12.85 4.08 -7.69
CA GLU A 17 -13.14 3.69 -6.31
C GLU A 17 -11.96 3.92 -5.37
N LEU A 18 -10.75 4.05 -5.89
CA LEU A 18 -9.52 4.25 -5.13
C LEU A 18 -9.10 5.71 -5.02
N THR A 19 -9.99 6.64 -5.35
CA THR A 19 -9.68 8.05 -5.30
C THR A 19 -9.93 8.64 -3.91
N ALA A 20 -9.23 9.73 -3.61
CA ALA A 20 -9.46 10.50 -2.39
C ALA A 20 -10.91 10.98 -2.29
N ALA A 21 -11.48 11.43 -3.41
CA ALA A 21 -12.87 11.86 -3.48
C ALA A 21 -13.84 10.70 -3.13
N ALA A 22 -13.58 9.51 -3.64
CA ALA A 22 -14.44 8.34 -3.40
C ALA A 22 -14.45 7.91 -1.93
N VAL A 23 -13.31 7.95 -1.26
CA VAL A 23 -13.19 7.53 0.15
C VAL A 23 -13.45 8.67 1.13
N GLY A 24 -13.54 9.89 0.65
CA GLY A 24 -13.79 11.05 1.50
C GLY A 24 -12.56 11.60 2.23
N SER A 25 -11.36 11.21 1.80
CA SER A 25 -10.12 11.73 2.40
C SER A 25 -9.63 13.02 1.74
N GLY A 26 -10.31 13.46 0.70
CA GLY A 26 -10.02 14.70 -0.03
C GLY A 26 -11.08 14.92 -1.07
N ALA A 27 -10.93 15.96 -1.88
CA ALA A 27 -11.92 16.35 -2.88
C ALA A 27 -11.53 16.01 -4.32
N LEU A 28 -10.28 15.57 -4.54
CA LEU A 28 -9.76 15.36 -5.88
C LEU A 28 -9.90 13.91 -6.34
N PRO A 29 -10.08 13.68 -7.67
CA PRO A 29 -10.17 12.33 -8.23
C PRO A 29 -8.77 11.74 -8.51
N VAL A 30 -7.97 11.65 -7.47
CA VAL A 30 -6.61 11.11 -7.51
C VAL A 30 -6.48 9.99 -6.48
N PHE A 31 -5.46 9.15 -6.63
CA PHE A 31 -5.22 8.01 -5.73
C PHE A 31 -5.24 8.46 -4.27
N GLY A 32 -6.15 7.88 -3.50
CA GLY A 32 -6.38 8.28 -2.11
C GLY A 32 -5.26 7.81 -1.17
N THR A 33 -4.84 8.69 -0.25
CA THR A 33 -3.81 8.35 0.74
C THR A 33 -4.14 7.10 1.55
N PRO A 34 -5.40 6.85 2.00
CA PRO A 34 -5.71 5.60 2.69
C PRO A 34 -5.43 4.36 1.85
N PHE A 35 -5.66 4.43 0.55
CA PHE A 35 -5.39 3.31 -0.36
C PHE A 35 -3.90 3.14 -0.62
N MET A 36 -3.15 4.25 -0.69
CA MET A 36 -1.70 4.21 -0.77
C MET A 36 -1.11 3.52 0.46
N CYS A 37 -1.56 3.87 1.64
CA CYS A 37 -1.15 3.23 2.89
C CYS A 37 -1.49 1.74 2.88
N ALA A 38 -2.69 1.38 2.46
CA ALA A 38 -3.11 -0.02 2.39
C ALA A 38 -2.23 -0.83 1.42
N LEU A 39 -1.88 -0.26 0.28
CA LEU A 39 -0.99 -0.92 -0.69
C LEU A 39 0.41 -1.12 -0.12
N MET A 40 0.95 -0.11 0.55
CA MET A 40 2.27 -0.19 1.18
C MET A 40 2.27 -1.22 2.31
N GLU A 41 1.25 -1.25 3.13
CA GLU A 41 1.09 -2.24 4.20
C GLU A 41 0.94 -3.65 3.63
N ASN A 42 0.19 -3.81 2.55
CA ASN A 42 0.05 -5.10 1.88
C ASN A 42 1.40 -5.59 1.32
N ALA A 43 2.18 -4.70 0.73
CA ALA A 43 3.52 -5.05 0.25
C ALA A 43 4.42 -5.51 1.40
N ALA A 44 4.38 -4.82 2.54
CA ALA A 44 5.15 -5.19 3.72
C ALA A 44 4.68 -6.53 4.31
N MET A 45 3.39 -6.73 4.42
CA MET A 45 2.80 -7.98 4.90
C MET A 45 3.20 -9.15 4.00
N THR A 46 3.13 -8.97 2.69
CA THR A 46 3.51 -9.98 1.70
C THR A 46 4.99 -10.36 1.85
N CYS A 47 5.84 -9.37 2.08
CA CYS A 47 7.27 -9.58 2.32
C CYS A 47 7.52 -10.44 3.56
N LEU A 48 6.82 -10.15 4.66
CA LEU A 48 7.00 -10.85 5.92
C LEU A 48 6.38 -12.26 5.92
N GLN A 49 5.23 -12.43 5.27
CA GLN A 49 4.44 -13.66 5.38
C GLN A 49 5.22 -14.90 4.95
N SER A 50 6.12 -14.78 3.98
CA SER A 50 6.93 -15.91 3.51
C SER A 50 7.92 -16.43 4.56
N PHE A 51 8.21 -15.66 5.60
CA PHE A 51 9.14 -16.02 6.68
C PHE A 51 8.43 -16.43 7.97
N LEU A 52 7.11 -16.31 8.02
CA LEU A 52 6.33 -16.66 9.20
C LEU A 52 5.91 -18.11 9.17
N GLU A 53 5.86 -18.73 10.35
CA GLU A 53 5.35 -20.09 10.49
C GLU A 53 3.86 -20.13 10.18
N GLU A 54 3.38 -21.28 9.75
CA GLU A 54 1.95 -21.51 9.49
C GLU A 54 1.12 -21.13 10.71
N GLY A 55 0.04 -20.42 10.48
CA GLY A 55 -0.85 -19.94 11.54
C GLY A 55 -0.45 -18.62 12.16
N LEU A 56 0.72 -18.08 11.80
CA LEU A 56 1.17 -16.77 12.27
C LEU A 56 0.91 -15.70 11.21
N GLY A 57 0.65 -14.51 11.66
CA GLY A 57 0.45 -13.33 10.82
C GLY A 57 1.17 -12.12 11.40
N SER A 58 0.96 -10.98 10.76
CA SER A 58 1.51 -9.72 11.22
C SER A 58 0.44 -8.63 11.19
N VAL A 59 0.58 -7.63 12.04
CA VAL A 59 -0.29 -6.46 12.05
C VAL A 59 0.56 -5.20 12.14
N GLY A 60 0.10 -4.14 11.49
CA GLY A 60 0.72 -2.83 11.61
C GLY A 60 0.33 -2.18 12.95
N THR A 61 1.30 -1.55 13.60
CA THR A 61 1.07 -0.85 14.87
C THR A 61 1.37 0.64 14.76
N ARG A 62 2.11 1.05 13.75
CA ARG A 62 2.46 2.44 13.50
C ARG A 62 2.73 2.65 12.02
N LEU A 63 2.27 3.76 11.49
CA LEU A 63 2.50 4.16 10.11
C LEU A 63 2.90 5.64 10.08
N GLU A 64 4.01 5.93 9.43
CA GLU A 64 4.40 7.29 9.07
C GLU A 64 4.50 7.33 7.55
N VAL A 65 3.85 8.30 6.93
CA VAL A 65 3.78 8.36 5.47
C VAL A 65 3.86 9.81 4.98
N SER A 66 4.49 9.96 3.83
CA SER A 66 4.51 11.20 3.07
C SER A 66 3.90 10.90 1.71
N HIS A 67 2.86 11.63 1.32
CA HIS A 67 2.18 11.48 0.03
C HIS A 67 2.45 12.74 -0.79
N ASP A 68 3.52 12.71 -1.57
CA ASP A 68 4.13 13.91 -2.14
C ASP A 68 3.59 14.30 -3.52
N ALA A 69 2.98 13.37 -4.24
CA ALA A 69 2.49 13.62 -5.60
C ALA A 69 1.17 12.90 -5.86
N PRO A 70 0.25 13.53 -6.58
CA PRO A 70 -1.02 12.90 -6.95
C PRO A 70 -0.83 11.92 -8.11
N THR A 71 -1.67 10.87 -8.14
CA THR A 71 -1.75 9.95 -9.28
C THR A 71 -3.19 9.90 -9.77
N PRO A 72 -3.45 10.28 -11.02
CA PRO A 72 -4.81 10.29 -11.55
C PRO A 72 -5.32 8.88 -11.90
N VAL A 73 -6.64 8.77 -12.02
CA VAL A 73 -7.31 7.55 -12.51
C VAL A 73 -6.75 7.17 -13.89
N GLY A 74 -6.53 5.87 -14.10
CA GLY A 74 -6.00 5.32 -15.34
C GLY A 74 -4.50 5.07 -15.32
N MET A 75 -3.80 5.57 -14.32
CA MET A 75 -2.39 5.26 -14.12
C MET A 75 -2.22 4.09 -13.13
N GLU A 76 -1.00 3.57 -13.06
CA GLU A 76 -0.66 2.52 -12.10
C GLU A 76 0.33 3.06 -11.07
N VAL A 77 0.25 2.51 -9.87
CA VAL A 77 1.20 2.77 -8.78
C VAL A 77 1.83 1.46 -8.33
N TRP A 78 3.05 1.54 -7.83
CA TRP A 78 3.79 0.40 -7.31
C TRP A 78 4.22 0.70 -5.88
N ALA A 79 4.12 -0.31 -5.02
CA ALA A 79 4.63 -0.25 -3.66
C ALA A 79 5.72 -1.31 -3.49
N GLU A 80 6.84 -0.91 -2.96
CA GLU A 80 7.95 -1.81 -2.63
C GLU A 80 8.21 -1.77 -1.12
N ALA A 81 8.27 -2.95 -0.52
CA ALA A 81 8.63 -3.11 0.87
C ALA A 81 10.01 -3.79 0.97
#